data_2aa8efbf4e4d63a0a04c13f509ff06e9
#
_entry.id   2aa8efbf4e4d63a0a04c13f509ff06e9
#
_cell.length_a   1.000
_cell.length_b   1.000
_cell.length_c   1.000
_cell.angle_alpha   90.00
_cell.angle_beta   90.00
_cell.angle_gamma   90.00
#
_symmetry.space_group_name_H-M   'P 1'
#
loop_
_entity.id
_entity.type
_entity.pdbx_description
1 polymer ?
#
loop_
_entity_poly.entity_id
_entity_poly.type
_entity_poly.pdbx_seq_one_letter_code
_entity_poly.pdbx_strand_id
1 'polypeptide(L)'
;MTRTVLESKTKTVTIGFDEPFCVIGERINPTGRKKLAAELEAGDFSTVEKDALEQMACGAMVLDVNAGVVYNSNPNPNETEPPLMRKVIELVQALVDLPLCIDSSVPGALEAGLEACEGRPLLNSVTGEEDRLELVLPLVKKYNVPVVAISNDDTGISEDPEVRFAVAKKIVERAADFGIPAHDIVVDPLVMPVGAMATAGRQVFELVGKLRNELGVNTTCGASNISFGLPHRHGINAAFLPMAIGAGMTSAIMNPVRPVEMEAVRAANFLMNHDANGSEWIKFSRVLDAVEGGQSYPEASKAALDAGGGRGGRSGGRRRRG
;
A
#
# COMPACT_ATOMS: atom_id res chain seq x y z
N MET A 1 -6.33 9.22 18.44
CA MET A 1 -6.53 8.12 17.46
C MET A 1 -5.17 7.74 16.90
N THR A 2 -4.99 6.48 16.55
CA THR A 2 -3.72 5.96 16.02
C THR A 2 -3.46 6.51 14.63
N ARG A 3 -2.28 7.05 14.41
CA ARG A 3 -1.84 7.63 13.14
C ARG A 3 -0.45 7.11 12.79
N THR A 4 -0.32 6.39 11.69
CA THR A 4 0.95 5.97 11.11
C THR A 4 1.35 6.98 10.05
N VAL A 5 2.48 7.63 10.25
CA VAL A 5 2.97 8.71 9.37
C VAL A 5 4.03 8.17 8.44
N LEU A 6 3.84 8.35 7.14
CA LEU A 6 4.79 8.03 6.08
C LEU A 6 5.23 9.33 5.40
N GLU A 7 6.47 9.40 4.98
CA GLU A 7 7.03 10.60 4.36
C GLU A 7 7.83 10.26 3.10
N SER A 8 7.65 11.05 2.07
CA SER A 8 8.58 11.15 0.95
C SER A 8 9.52 12.34 1.19
N LYS A 9 10.19 12.78 0.15
CA LYS A 9 11.04 13.97 0.21
C LYS A 9 10.29 15.25 0.62
N THR A 10 9.06 15.44 0.15
CA THR A 10 8.27 16.67 0.41
C THR A 10 6.83 16.41 0.84
N LYS A 11 6.32 15.16 0.77
CA LYS A 11 4.95 14.82 1.11
C LYS A 11 4.86 13.94 2.34
N THR A 12 3.80 14.16 3.09
CA THR A 12 3.40 13.32 4.24
C THR A 12 2.08 12.64 3.92
N VAL A 13 2.01 11.34 4.18
CA VAL A 13 0.79 10.52 4.13
C VAL A 13 0.55 9.95 5.50
N THR A 14 -0.68 10.07 5.97
CA THR A 14 -1.09 9.50 7.26
C THR A 14 -2.08 8.37 7.04
N ILE A 15 -1.79 7.20 7.59
CA ILE A 15 -2.73 6.08 7.71
C ILE A 15 -3.43 6.20 9.07
N GLY A 16 -4.75 6.28 9.09
CA GLY A 16 -5.50 6.47 10.32
C GLY A 16 -6.99 6.27 10.15
N PHE A 17 -7.72 6.10 11.27
CA PHE A 17 -9.16 5.82 11.27
C PHE A 17 -10.03 7.02 10.90
N ASP A 18 -9.50 8.21 10.97
CA ASP A 18 -10.13 9.50 10.65
C ASP A 18 -9.51 10.15 9.39
N GLU A 19 -8.66 9.41 8.70
CA GLU A 19 -8.00 9.83 7.45
C GLU A 19 -8.66 9.12 6.23
N PRO A 20 -8.51 9.67 5.02
CA PRO A 20 -8.88 8.94 3.80
C PRO A 20 -8.17 7.59 3.72
N PHE A 21 -8.87 6.56 3.25
CA PHE A 21 -8.28 5.24 3.04
C PHE A 21 -7.02 5.33 2.18
N CYS A 22 -5.91 4.84 2.71
CA CYS A 22 -4.62 4.94 2.04
C CYS A 22 -4.46 3.85 0.97
N VAL A 23 -4.37 4.27 -0.28
CA VAL A 23 -4.12 3.39 -1.43
C VAL A 23 -2.62 3.22 -1.61
N ILE A 24 -2.12 2.00 -1.40
CA ILE A 24 -0.74 1.58 -1.64
C ILE A 24 -0.70 0.86 -2.99
N GLY A 25 0.00 1.42 -3.97
CA GLY A 25 0.03 0.90 -5.34
C GLY A 25 0.88 -0.37 -5.47
N GLU A 26 0.30 -1.47 -5.97
CA GLU A 26 0.90 -2.82 -6.01
C GLU A 26 1.71 -3.16 -7.28
N ARG A 27 1.85 -2.22 -8.24
CA ARG A 27 2.31 -2.60 -9.59
C ARG A 27 3.82 -2.84 -9.71
N ILE A 28 4.63 -2.26 -8.85
CA ILE A 28 6.09 -2.46 -8.88
C ILE A 28 6.44 -3.72 -8.08
N ASN A 29 6.00 -4.87 -8.61
CA ASN A 29 6.23 -6.18 -8.03
C ASN A 29 6.35 -7.22 -9.15
N PRO A 30 7.49 -7.92 -9.32
CA PRO A 30 7.72 -8.91 -10.37
C PRO A 30 6.97 -10.23 -10.15
N THR A 31 6.43 -10.48 -8.96
CA THR A 31 5.70 -11.71 -8.64
C THR A 31 4.50 -11.89 -9.57
N GLY A 32 4.47 -12.99 -10.33
CA GLY A 32 3.44 -13.25 -11.31
C GLY A 32 3.50 -12.40 -12.59
N ARG A 33 4.46 -11.49 -12.71
CA ARG A 33 4.66 -10.58 -13.85
C ARG A 33 5.94 -10.93 -14.61
N LYS A 34 5.89 -12.00 -15.39
CA LYS A 34 7.05 -12.54 -16.12
C LYS A 34 7.81 -11.49 -16.97
N LYS A 35 7.08 -10.54 -17.60
CA LYS A 35 7.69 -9.47 -18.38
C LYS A 35 8.52 -8.56 -17.49
N LEU A 36 7.96 -8.07 -16.39
CA LEU A 36 8.65 -7.20 -15.44
C LEU A 36 9.87 -7.91 -14.82
N ALA A 37 9.74 -9.18 -14.45
CA ALA A 37 10.86 -9.96 -13.92
C ALA A 37 12.02 -10.05 -14.92
N ALA A 38 11.72 -10.34 -16.21
CA ALA A 38 12.73 -10.41 -17.26
C ALA A 38 13.39 -9.03 -17.56
N GLU A 39 12.63 -7.96 -17.52
CA GLU A 39 13.13 -6.59 -17.69
C GLU A 39 14.09 -6.23 -16.54
N LEU A 40 13.70 -6.48 -15.28
CA LEU A 40 14.54 -6.24 -14.12
C LEU A 40 15.84 -7.06 -14.15
N GLU A 41 15.77 -8.35 -14.55
CA GLU A 41 16.96 -9.20 -14.75
C GLU A 41 17.90 -8.63 -15.83
N ALA A 42 17.33 -8.06 -16.90
CA ALA A 42 18.09 -7.42 -17.97
C ALA A 42 18.58 -5.98 -17.64
N GLY A 43 18.19 -5.43 -16.50
CA GLY A 43 18.48 -4.04 -16.12
C GLY A 43 17.65 -3.01 -16.90
N ASP A 44 16.53 -3.42 -17.48
CA ASP A 44 15.54 -2.53 -18.10
C ASP A 44 14.47 -2.16 -17.07
N PHE A 45 14.32 -0.88 -16.78
CA PHE A 45 13.38 -0.34 -15.79
C PHE A 45 12.17 0.35 -16.40
N SER A 46 11.99 0.30 -17.73
CA SER A 46 10.95 1.04 -18.45
C SER A 46 9.52 0.71 -17.94
N THR A 47 9.26 -0.54 -17.55
CA THR A 47 7.96 -0.90 -16.93
C THR A 47 7.84 -0.37 -15.50
N VAL A 48 8.91 -0.32 -14.72
CA VAL A 48 8.90 0.29 -13.37
C VAL A 48 8.58 1.77 -13.48
N GLU A 49 9.24 2.51 -14.37
CA GLU A 49 9.01 3.95 -14.61
C GLU A 49 7.55 4.22 -15.00
N LYS A 50 7.06 3.46 -15.96
CA LYS A 50 5.65 3.55 -16.40
C LYS A 50 4.69 3.28 -15.25
N ASP A 51 4.87 2.16 -14.53
CA ASP A 51 3.97 1.77 -13.44
C ASP A 51 4.01 2.80 -12.29
N ALA A 52 5.17 3.38 -11.96
CA ALA A 52 5.27 4.43 -10.94
C ALA A 52 4.44 5.66 -11.29
N LEU A 53 4.60 6.17 -12.51
CA LEU A 53 3.89 7.35 -13.01
C LEU A 53 2.38 7.13 -13.15
N GLU A 54 1.98 5.97 -13.69
CA GLU A 54 0.56 5.64 -13.86
C GLU A 54 -0.14 5.46 -12.51
N GLN A 55 0.47 4.77 -11.56
CA GLN A 55 -0.10 4.59 -10.22
C GLN A 55 -0.27 5.92 -9.48
N MET A 56 0.74 6.79 -9.53
CA MET A 56 0.64 8.13 -8.95
C MET A 56 -0.50 8.92 -9.59
N ALA A 57 -0.58 8.95 -10.93
CA ALA A 57 -1.64 9.66 -11.64
C ALA A 57 -3.03 9.12 -11.30
N CYS A 58 -3.18 7.80 -11.14
CA CYS A 58 -4.44 7.14 -10.80
C CYS A 58 -4.80 7.20 -9.30
N GLY A 59 -3.99 7.87 -8.47
CA GLY A 59 -4.34 8.19 -7.09
C GLY A 59 -3.75 7.26 -6.04
N ALA A 60 -2.66 6.55 -6.34
CA ALA A 60 -1.84 5.94 -5.30
C ALA A 60 -1.32 7.03 -4.35
N MET A 61 -1.35 6.76 -3.06
CA MET A 61 -0.81 7.63 -2.02
C MET A 61 0.58 7.18 -1.58
N VAL A 62 0.86 5.89 -1.70
CA VAL A 62 2.12 5.21 -1.41
C VAL A 62 2.40 4.23 -2.55
N LEU A 63 3.65 3.94 -2.88
CA LEU A 63 4.00 2.89 -3.84
C LEU A 63 4.70 1.75 -3.13
N ASP A 64 4.14 0.54 -3.26
CA ASP A 64 4.79 -0.70 -2.86
C ASP A 64 5.84 -1.08 -3.91
N VAL A 65 7.07 -1.34 -3.44
CA VAL A 65 8.23 -1.64 -4.27
C VAL A 65 8.83 -2.96 -3.83
N ASN A 66 8.73 -3.95 -4.71
CA ASN A 66 9.32 -5.26 -4.56
C ASN A 66 10.30 -5.52 -5.72
N ALA A 67 11.51 -5.95 -5.39
CA ALA A 67 12.57 -6.26 -6.35
C ALA A 67 12.97 -7.75 -6.35
N GLY A 68 12.11 -8.63 -5.83
CA GLY A 68 12.35 -10.06 -5.69
C GLY A 68 12.33 -10.81 -7.03
N VAL A 69 13.44 -10.76 -7.77
CA VAL A 69 13.64 -11.49 -9.03
C VAL A 69 14.60 -12.63 -8.80
N VAL A 70 14.21 -13.83 -9.26
CA VAL A 70 15.10 -14.98 -9.31
C VAL A 70 15.89 -14.94 -10.62
N TYR A 71 17.17 -14.61 -10.51
CA TYR A 71 18.08 -14.57 -11.67
C TYR A 71 18.46 -15.97 -12.11
N ASN A 72 18.45 -16.22 -13.43
CA ASN A 72 18.93 -17.48 -13.98
C ASN A 72 20.44 -17.67 -13.79
N SER A 73 21.21 -16.57 -13.81
CA SER A 73 22.66 -16.56 -13.63
C SER A 73 23.10 -16.67 -12.16
N ASN A 74 22.28 -16.20 -11.23
CA ASN A 74 22.51 -16.29 -9.79
C ASN A 74 21.16 -16.35 -9.05
N PRO A 75 20.69 -17.53 -8.65
CA PRO A 75 19.40 -17.69 -7.98
C PRO A 75 19.40 -17.33 -6.49
N ASN A 76 20.53 -16.82 -5.95
CA ASN A 76 20.62 -16.44 -4.54
C ASN A 76 20.03 -15.04 -4.29
N PRO A 77 18.81 -14.91 -3.72
CA PRO A 77 18.17 -13.62 -3.53
C PRO A 77 18.92 -12.74 -2.52
N ASN A 78 19.67 -13.33 -1.57
CA ASN A 78 20.45 -12.55 -0.60
C ASN A 78 21.60 -11.75 -1.25
N GLU A 79 22.05 -12.15 -2.45
CA GLU A 79 23.08 -11.45 -3.20
C GLU A 79 22.50 -10.51 -4.26
N THR A 80 21.43 -10.93 -4.92
CA THR A 80 20.89 -10.23 -6.10
C THR A 80 19.85 -9.18 -5.79
N GLU A 81 19.02 -9.39 -4.77
CA GLU A 81 17.92 -8.51 -4.46
C GLU A 81 18.35 -7.18 -3.78
N PRO A 82 19.30 -7.14 -2.82
CA PRO A 82 19.67 -5.89 -2.17
C PRO A 82 20.15 -4.79 -3.14
N PRO A 83 21.10 -5.06 -4.08
CA PRO A 83 21.52 -4.03 -5.04
C PRO A 83 20.40 -3.64 -6.02
N LEU A 84 19.51 -4.57 -6.39
CA LEU A 84 18.37 -4.28 -7.25
C LEU A 84 17.33 -3.41 -6.52
N MET A 85 17.00 -3.74 -5.26
CA MET A 85 16.09 -2.97 -4.43
C MET A 85 16.56 -1.51 -4.32
N ARG A 86 17.83 -1.29 -3.96
CA ARG A 86 18.43 0.05 -3.92
C ARG A 86 18.19 0.81 -5.20
N LYS A 87 18.52 0.20 -6.35
CA LYS A 87 18.40 0.83 -7.66
C LYS A 87 16.95 1.18 -8.03
N VAL A 88 16.00 0.29 -7.74
CA VAL A 88 14.57 0.53 -8.01
C VAL A 88 14.04 1.65 -7.11
N ILE A 89 14.39 1.68 -5.82
CA ILE A 89 14.00 2.74 -4.89
C ILE A 89 14.52 4.10 -5.37
N GLU A 90 15.81 4.22 -5.71
CA GLU A 90 16.43 5.46 -6.21
C GLU A 90 15.72 5.94 -7.49
N LEU A 91 15.43 5.02 -8.42
CA LEU A 91 14.72 5.34 -9.66
C LEU A 91 13.31 5.86 -9.39
N VAL A 92 12.54 5.16 -8.57
CA VAL A 92 11.14 5.54 -8.29
C VAL A 92 11.06 6.89 -7.60
N GLN A 93 11.94 7.18 -6.63
CA GLN A 93 12.00 8.46 -5.93
C GLN A 93 12.43 9.63 -6.84
N ALA A 94 13.19 9.36 -7.88
CA ALA A 94 13.54 10.38 -8.88
C ALA A 94 12.36 10.74 -9.80
N LEU A 95 11.39 9.85 -9.95
CA LEU A 95 10.23 10.01 -10.85
C LEU A 95 8.99 10.56 -10.16
N VAL A 96 8.75 10.12 -8.93
CA VAL A 96 7.52 10.44 -8.18
C VAL A 96 7.84 10.85 -6.74
N ASP A 97 7.15 11.86 -6.26
CA ASP A 97 7.24 12.29 -4.86
C ASP A 97 6.08 11.71 -4.05
N LEU A 98 6.20 10.42 -3.74
CA LEU A 98 5.29 9.66 -2.88
C LEU A 98 6.11 8.86 -1.85
N PRO A 99 5.61 8.65 -0.63
CA PRO A 99 6.20 7.69 0.29
C PRO A 99 6.23 6.30 -0.33
N LEU A 100 7.19 5.47 0.05
CA LEU A 100 7.35 4.13 -0.45
C LEU A 100 7.00 3.09 0.61
N CYS A 101 6.55 1.92 0.17
CA CYS A 101 6.46 0.69 0.94
C CYS A 101 7.54 -0.25 0.41
N ILE A 102 8.51 -0.61 1.25
CA ILE A 102 9.65 -1.45 0.85
C ILE A 102 9.28 -2.89 1.16
N ASP A 103 9.03 -3.67 0.10
CA ASP A 103 8.52 -5.05 0.20
C ASP A 103 9.60 -6.08 -0.17
N SER A 104 9.99 -6.88 0.80
CA SER A 104 10.87 -8.02 0.59
C SER A 104 10.80 -9.05 1.73
N SER A 105 11.01 -10.32 1.38
CA SER A 105 11.28 -11.38 2.35
C SER A 105 12.76 -11.48 2.74
N VAL A 106 13.66 -10.78 2.05
CA VAL A 106 15.12 -10.79 2.25
C VAL A 106 15.52 -9.63 3.14
N PRO A 107 16.03 -9.86 4.39
CA PRO A 107 16.39 -8.78 5.32
C PRO A 107 17.41 -7.80 4.76
N GLY A 108 18.41 -8.30 4.01
CA GLY A 108 19.40 -7.44 3.34
C GLY A 108 18.81 -6.53 2.26
N ALA A 109 17.73 -6.97 1.59
CA ALA A 109 17.02 -6.13 0.62
C ALA A 109 16.16 -5.07 1.31
N LEU A 110 15.52 -5.42 2.44
CA LEU A 110 14.82 -4.43 3.27
C LEU A 110 15.79 -3.34 3.76
N GLU A 111 16.95 -3.72 4.29
CA GLU A 111 17.97 -2.77 4.76
C GLU A 111 18.49 -1.90 3.61
N ALA A 112 18.84 -2.49 2.47
CA ALA A 112 19.30 -1.75 1.30
C ALA A 112 18.25 -0.75 0.77
N GLY A 113 16.97 -1.12 0.81
CA GLY A 113 15.86 -0.23 0.46
C GLY A 113 15.70 0.91 1.47
N LEU A 114 15.80 0.63 2.77
CA LEU A 114 15.76 1.65 3.84
C LEU A 114 16.92 2.66 3.72
N GLU A 115 18.12 2.19 3.40
CA GLU A 115 19.29 3.07 3.19
C GLU A 115 19.15 3.97 1.96
N ALA A 116 18.47 3.49 0.91
CA ALA A 116 18.27 4.24 -0.33
C ALA A 116 17.06 5.19 -0.26
N CYS A 117 16.13 4.92 0.65
CA CYS A 117 14.88 5.68 0.70
C CYS A 117 15.05 7.05 1.36
N GLU A 118 14.58 8.10 0.71
CA GLU A 118 14.43 9.43 1.28
C GLU A 118 13.07 9.53 1.99
N GLY A 119 13.04 10.07 3.19
CA GLY A 119 11.84 10.21 4.00
C GLY A 119 11.60 9.05 4.97
N ARG A 120 10.35 8.73 5.23
CA ARG A 120 9.93 7.70 6.20
C ARG A 120 9.04 6.66 5.50
N PRO A 121 9.62 5.59 4.93
CA PRO A 121 8.86 4.55 4.23
C PRO A 121 8.09 3.63 5.19
N LEU A 122 7.17 2.84 4.64
CA LEU A 122 6.57 1.68 5.30
C LEU A 122 7.44 0.44 4.99
N LEU A 123 7.86 -0.31 6.01
CA LEU A 123 8.57 -1.57 5.82
C LEU A 123 7.57 -2.73 5.68
N ASN A 124 7.72 -3.58 4.67
CA ASN A 124 6.85 -4.71 4.38
C ASN A 124 7.72 -5.98 4.20
N SER A 125 7.80 -6.92 5.15
CA SER A 125 7.01 -7.06 6.35
C SER A 125 7.74 -7.83 7.46
N VAL A 126 7.10 -7.90 8.62
CA VAL A 126 7.46 -8.82 9.71
C VAL A 126 6.29 -9.80 9.95
N THR A 127 6.61 -11.04 10.32
CA THR A 127 5.66 -12.08 10.75
C THR A 127 5.81 -12.37 12.24
N GLY A 128 4.91 -13.17 12.82
CA GLY A 128 4.95 -13.57 14.23
C GLY A 128 5.97 -14.64 14.58
N GLU A 129 6.77 -15.11 13.61
CA GLU A 129 7.91 -16.02 13.82
C GLU A 129 9.01 -15.31 14.59
N GLU A 130 9.55 -15.94 15.68
CA GLU A 130 10.55 -15.29 16.52
C GLU A 130 11.80 -14.88 15.73
N ASP A 131 12.31 -15.76 14.86
CA ASP A 131 13.47 -15.45 14.02
C ASP A 131 13.24 -14.23 13.13
N ARG A 132 12.01 -14.04 12.63
CA ARG A 132 11.65 -12.87 11.81
C ARG A 132 11.54 -11.61 12.65
N LEU A 133 10.96 -11.72 13.85
CA LEU A 133 10.88 -10.60 14.79
C LEU A 133 12.27 -10.08 15.17
N GLU A 134 13.19 -10.99 15.52
CA GLU A 134 14.59 -10.66 15.87
C GLU A 134 15.41 -10.08 14.71
N LEU A 135 15.06 -10.39 13.45
CA LEU A 135 15.74 -9.86 12.26
C LEU A 135 15.17 -8.51 11.81
N VAL A 136 13.85 -8.32 11.87
CA VAL A 136 13.20 -7.15 11.26
C VAL A 136 12.96 -6.02 12.25
N LEU A 137 12.54 -6.29 13.50
CA LEU A 137 12.25 -5.23 14.47
C LEU A 137 13.48 -4.35 14.80
N PRO A 138 14.72 -4.84 14.85
CA PRO A 138 15.90 -3.99 14.96
C PRO A 138 16.06 -3.00 13.79
N LEU A 139 15.72 -3.40 12.54
CA LEU A 139 15.73 -2.50 11.38
C LEU A 139 14.67 -1.41 11.53
N VAL A 140 13.42 -1.80 11.89
CA VAL A 140 12.33 -0.87 12.19
C VAL A 140 12.77 0.18 13.20
N LYS A 141 13.39 -0.25 14.30
CA LYS A 141 13.90 0.65 15.35
C LYS A 141 15.04 1.52 14.85
N LYS A 142 16.04 0.93 14.17
CA LYS A 142 17.23 1.63 13.66
C LYS A 142 16.86 2.78 12.73
N TYR A 143 15.92 2.53 11.81
CA TYR A 143 15.50 3.50 10.81
C TYR A 143 14.28 4.34 11.22
N ASN A 144 13.68 4.05 12.39
CA ASN A 144 12.50 4.74 12.93
C ASN A 144 11.35 4.80 11.91
N VAL A 145 11.00 3.66 11.32
CA VAL A 145 9.97 3.50 10.29
C VAL A 145 8.83 2.64 10.78
N PRO A 146 7.59 2.80 10.27
CA PRO A 146 6.52 1.85 10.52
C PRO A 146 6.72 0.55 9.74
N VAL A 147 6.07 -0.52 10.21
CA VAL A 147 6.17 -1.85 9.62
C VAL A 147 4.81 -2.52 9.46
N VAL A 148 4.64 -3.24 8.35
CA VAL A 148 3.52 -4.17 8.13
C VAL A 148 3.77 -5.43 8.94
N ALA A 149 2.81 -5.78 9.80
CA ALA A 149 2.82 -6.97 10.65
C ALA A 149 1.82 -7.99 10.10
N ILE A 150 2.32 -9.04 9.44
CA ILE A 150 1.46 -10.09 8.89
C ILE A 150 1.05 -11.06 10.01
N SER A 151 -0.24 -11.32 10.15
CA SER A 151 -0.85 -12.10 11.23
C SER A 151 -0.72 -13.63 11.04
N ASN A 152 0.50 -14.10 10.73
CA ASN A 152 0.90 -15.51 10.71
C ASN A 152 2.19 -15.73 11.49
N ASP A 153 2.45 -16.96 11.92
CA ASP A 153 3.65 -17.38 12.64
C ASP A 153 4.12 -18.77 12.22
N ASP A 154 4.99 -19.40 13.04
CA ASP A 154 5.55 -20.75 12.83
C ASP A 154 4.48 -21.85 12.64
N THR A 155 3.27 -21.63 13.08
CA THR A 155 2.14 -22.56 12.87
C THR A 155 1.51 -22.43 11.48
N GLY A 156 1.93 -21.42 10.71
CA GLY A 156 1.45 -21.11 9.38
C GLY A 156 0.27 -20.13 9.39
N ILE A 157 -0.52 -20.15 8.31
CA ILE A 157 -1.70 -19.29 8.14
C ILE A 157 -2.92 -19.99 8.73
N SER A 158 -3.43 -19.48 9.86
CA SER A 158 -4.65 -20.01 10.47
C SER A 158 -5.90 -19.50 9.74
N GLU A 159 -6.89 -20.37 9.58
CA GLU A 159 -8.24 -19.97 9.14
C GLU A 159 -9.05 -19.29 10.25
N ASP A 160 -8.66 -19.47 11.52
CA ASP A 160 -9.34 -18.89 12.68
C ASP A 160 -8.93 -17.43 12.89
N PRO A 161 -9.86 -16.44 12.82
CA PRO A 161 -9.58 -15.04 13.11
C PRO A 161 -9.01 -14.80 14.52
N GLU A 162 -9.39 -15.59 15.51
CA GLU A 162 -8.87 -15.45 16.87
C GLU A 162 -7.40 -15.80 16.97
N VAL A 163 -6.95 -16.84 16.26
CA VAL A 163 -5.54 -17.20 16.19
C VAL A 163 -4.75 -16.08 15.49
N ARG A 164 -5.24 -15.57 14.36
CA ARG A 164 -4.60 -14.43 13.66
C ARG A 164 -4.56 -13.17 14.52
N PHE A 165 -5.62 -12.90 15.29
CA PHE A 165 -5.62 -11.80 16.25
C PHE A 165 -4.56 -11.98 17.34
N ALA A 166 -4.42 -13.18 17.88
CA ALA A 166 -3.40 -13.49 18.91
C ALA A 166 -1.98 -13.28 18.35
N VAL A 167 -1.73 -13.69 17.10
CA VAL A 167 -0.44 -13.44 16.43
C VAL A 167 -0.20 -11.95 16.24
N ALA A 168 -1.18 -11.19 15.75
CA ALA A 168 -1.05 -9.74 15.61
C ALA A 168 -0.74 -9.05 16.96
N LYS A 169 -1.44 -9.46 18.02
CA LYS A 169 -1.18 -8.98 19.39
C LYS A 169 0.25 -9.31 19.84
N LYS A 170 0.72 -10.53 19.62
CA LYS A 170 2.11 -10.94 19.90
C LYS A 170 3.10 -10.02 19.20
N ILE A 171 2.92 -9.74 17.91
CA ILE A 171 3.83 -8.86 17.15
C ILE A 171 3.85 -7.45 17.75
N VAL A 172 2.67 -6.89 18.11
CA VAL A 172 2.57 -5.56 18.74
C VAL A 172 3.30 -5.53 20.10
N GLU A 173 3.13 -6.57 20.91
CA GLU A 173 3.80 -6.69 22.22
C GLU A 173 5.33 -6.82 22.04
N ARG A 174 5.79 -7.66 21.11
CA ARG A 174 7.22 -7.82 20.80
C ARG A 174 7.83 -6.51 20.25
N ALA A 175 7.10 -5.79 19.40
CA ALA A 175 7.53 -4.48 18.91
C ALA A 175 7.71 -3.46 20.07
N ALA A 176 6.82 -3.50 21.06
CA ALA A 176 6.95 -2.65 22.24
C ALA A 176 8.22 -2.97 23.05
N ASP A 177 8.67 -4.23 23.13
CA ASP A 177 9.94 -4.63 23.77
C ASP A 177 11.14 -3.97 23.10
N PHE A 178 11.10 -3.74 21.78
CA PHE A 178 12.10 -2.97 21.02
C PHE A 178 11.89 -1.45 21.12
N GLY A 179 10.85 -0.98 21.83
CA GLY A 179 10.50 0.43 21.95
C GLY A 179 9.92 1.01 20.66
N ILE A 180 9.23 0.19 19.87
CA ILE A 180 8.47 0.58 18.68
C ILE A 180 7.02 0.82 19.13
N PRO A 181 6.47 2.02 18.90
CA PRO A 181 5.12 2.31 19.34
C PRO A 181 4.06 1.62 18.47
N ALA A 182 2.91 1.29 19.05
CA ALA A 182 1.83 0.58 18.35
C ALA A 182 1.31 1.32 17.10
N HIS A 183 1.42 2.66 17.06
CA HIS A 183 1.02 3.42 15.88
C HIS A 183 1.98 3.23 14.68
N ASP A 184 3.13 2.63 14.86
CA ASP A 184 4.07 2.26 13.80
C ASP A 184 3.89 0.79 13.35
N ILE A 185 2.91 0.08 13.91
CA ILE A 185 2.54 -1.28 13.48
C ILE A 185 1.26 -1.19 12.65
N VAL A 186 1.35 -1.60 11.38
CA VAL A 186 0.22 -1.71 10.45
C VAL A 186 -0.07 -3.19 10.22
N VAL A 187 -1.16 -3.71 10.78
CA VAL A 187 -1.43 -5.15 10.75
C VAL A 187 -2.04 -5.57 9.42
N ASP A 188 -1.49 -6.61 8.80
CA ASP A 188 -2.14 -7.33 7.70
C ASP A 188 -2.92 -8.52 8.27
N PRO A 189 -4.27 -8.50 8.16
CA PRO A 189 -5.14 -9.57 8.64
C PRO A 189 -5.09 -10.85 7.79
N LEU A 190 -4.26 -10.90 6.73
CA LEU A 190 -4.18 -12.00 5.75
C LEU A 190 -5.49 -12.24 5.01
N VAL A 191 -5.63 -11.59 3.87
CA VAL A 191 -6.77 -11.79 2.97
C VAL A 191 -6.58 -13.07 2.15
N MET A 192 -7.36 -14.09 2.47
CA MET A 192 -7.38 -15.35 1.73
C MET A 192 -8.33 -15.27 0.52
N PRO A 193 -8.06 -16.05 -0.56
CA PRO A 193 -8.95 -16.11 -1.72
C PRO A 193 -10.32 -16.66 -1.35
N VAL A 194 -11.40 -15.93 -1.66
CA VAL A 194 -12.78 -16.40 -1.39
C VAL A 194 -13.14 -17.65 -2.21
N GLY A 195 -12.44 -17.87 -3.32
CA GLY A 195 -12.58 -19.11 -4.11
C GLY A 195 -12.02 -20.37 -3.42
N ALA A 196 -11.06 -20.20 -2.52
CA ALA A 196 -10.48 -21.29 -1.72
C ALA A 196 -11.15 -21.41 -0.34
N MET A 197 -11.57 -20.26 0.24
CA MET A 197 -12.15 -20.18 1.57
C MET A 197 -13.42 -19.31 1.53
N ALA A 198 -14.60 -19.91 1.51
CA ALA A 198 -15.88 -19.21 1.36
C ALA A 198 -16.14 -18.13 2.44
N THR A 199 -15.54 -18.28 3.61
CA THR A 199 -15.69 -17.34 4.75
C THR A 199 -14.65 -16.23 4.78
N ALA A 200 -13.66 -16.23 3.86
CA ALA A 200 -12.49 -15.35 3.90
C ALA A 200 -12.84 -13.85 4.06
N GLY A 201 -13.81 -13.36 3.30
CA GLY A 201 -14.24 -11.96 3.40
C GLY A 201 -14.80 -11.61 4.78
N ARG A 202 -15.70 -12.44 5.31
CA ARG A 202 -16.31 -12.23 6.63
C ARG A 202 -15.27 -12.26 7.75
N GLN A 203 -14.34 -13.21 7.70
CA GLN A 203 -13.26 -13.33 8.69
C GLN A 203 -12.35 -12.10 8.69
N VAL A 204 -12.04 -11.54 7.51
CA VAL A 204 -11.25 -10.31 7.42
C VAL A 204 -11.98 -9.12 8.03
N PHE A 205 -13.27 -8.94 7.74
CA PHE A 205 -14.05 -7.82 8.30
C PHE A 205 -14.16 -7.92 9.82
N GLU A 206 -14.38 -9.11 10.36
CA GLU A 206 -14.42 -9.37 11.79
C GLU A 206 -13.07 -9.08 12.46
N LEU A 207 -11.97 -9.59 11.89
CA LEU A 207 -10.63 -9.39 12.41
C LEU A 207 -10.19 -7.92 12.35
N VAL A 208 -10.48 -7.22 11.25
CA VAL A 208 -10.21 -5.78 11.12
C VAL A 208 -10.93 -4.97 12.20
N GLY A 209 -12.23 -5.26 12.43
CA GLY A 209 -12.99 -4.64 13.50
C GLY A 209 -12.39 -4.88 14.88
N LYS A 210 -11.91 -6.08 15.14
CA LYS A 210 -11.26 -6.47 16.40
C LYS A 210 -9.91 -5.78 16.58
N LEU A 211 -9.04 -5.77 15.55
CA LEU A 211 -7.75 -5.08 15.56
C LEU A 211 -7.91 -3.59 15.86
N ARG A 212 -8.89 -2.95 15.24
CA ARG A 212 -9.22 -1.54 15.50
C ARG A 212 -9.66 -1.30 16.95
N ASN A 213 -10.61 -2.11 17.44
CA ASN A 213 -11.28 -1.84 18.71
C ASN A 213 -10.47 -2.27 19.93
N GLU A 214 -9.70 -3.36 19.83
CA GLU A 214 -8.98 -3.95 20.98
C GLU A 214 -7.49 -3.58 21.00
N LEU A 215 -6.82 -3.50 19.82
CA LEU A 215 -5.40 -3.10 19.75
C LEU A 215 -5.21 -1.65 19.32
N GLY A 216 -6.21 -1.04 18.67
CA GLY A 216 -6.11 0.33 18.18
C GLY A 216 -5.03 0.55 17.14
N VAL A 217 -4.69 -0.48 16.36
CA VAL A 217 -3.66 -0.45 15.32
C VAL A 217 -4.27 -0.22 13.94
N ASN A 218 -3.51 0.43 13.04
CA ASN A 218 -3.87 0.54 11.64
C ASN A 218 -3.75 -0.80 10.93
N THR A 219 -4.44 -0.95 9.79
CA THR A 219 -4.47 -2.19 9.02
C THR A 219 -4.20 -1.95 7.55
N THR A 220 -3.59 -2.94 6.90
CA THR A 220 -3.42 -3.02 5.44
C THR A 220 -3.72 -4.43 4.96
N CYS A 221 -3.82 -4.63 3.66
CA CYS A 221 -3.86 -5.99 3.09
C CYS A 221 -3.51 -5.96 1.60
N GLY A 222 -3.09 -7.10 1.07
CA GLY A 222 -3.11 -7.34 -0.37
C GLY A 222 -4.56 -7.53 -0.86
N ALA A 223 -5.25 -6.45 -1.21
CA ALA A 223 -6.69 -6.48 -1.50
C ALA A 223 -7.04 -7.37 -2.70
N SER A 224 -6.14 -7.50 -3.66
CA SER A 224 -6.32 -8.36 -4.84
C SER A 224 -6.38 -9.86 -4.52
N ASN A 225 -5.94 -10.27 -3.31
CA ASN A 225 -5.95 -11.66 -2.89
C ASN A 225 -7.37 -12.23 -2.73
N ILE A 226 -8.33 -11.41 -2.28
CA ILE A 226 -9.72 -11.86 -2.05
C ILE A 226 -10.34 -12.56 -3.27
N SER A 227 -10.00 -12.13 -4.45
CA SER A 227 -10.55 -12.62 -5.71
C SER A 227 -9.59 -13.48 -6.52
N PHE A 228 -8.46 -13.88 -5.95
CA PHE A 228 -7.43 -14.63 -6.66
C PHE A 228 -8.01 -15.90 -7.32
N GLY A 229 -7.65 -16.13 -8.60
CA GLY A 229 -8.11 -17.27 -9.37
C GLY A 229 -9.54 -17.19 -9.93
N LEU A 230 -10.32 -16.15 -9.58
CA LEU A 230 -11.69 -16.00 -10.04
C LEU A 230 -11.80 -15.14 -11.32
N PRO A 231 -12.79 -15.41 -12.19
CA PRO A 231 -13.09 -14.55 -13.33
C PRO A 231 -13.73 -13.24 -12.87
N HIS A 232 -13.66 -12.20 -13.71
CA HIS A 232 -14.23 -10.87 -13.43
C HIS A 232 -13.89 -10.31 -12.04
N ARG A 233 -12.69 -10.62 -11.57
CA ARG A 233 -12.20 -10.39 -10.22
C ARG A 233 -12.28 -8.94 -9.74
N HIS A 234 -12.20 -7.96 -10.65
CA HIS A 234 -12.23 -6.53 -10.29
C HIS A 234 -13.57 -6.10 -9.66
N GLY A 235 -14.69 -6.73 -10.05
CA GLY A 235 -15.98 -6.51 -9.40
C GLY A 235 -16.01 -7.02 -7.95
N ILE A 236 -15.33 -8.15 -7.67
CA ILE A 236 -15.19 -8.69 -6.32
C ILE A 236 -14.32 -7.77 -5.47
N ASN A 237 -13.18 -7.32 -6.01
CA ASN A 237 -12.29 -6.37 -5.33
C ASN A 237 -13.02 -5.06 -5.01
N ALA A 238 -13.77 -4.52 -5.98
CA ALA A 238 -14.55 -3.29 -5.81
C ALA A 238 -15.67 -3.42 -4.76
N ALA A 239 -16.24 -4.60 -4.58
CA ALA A 239 -17.20 -4.87 -3.49
C ALA A 239 -16.50 -5.06 -2.13
N PHE A 240 -15.36 -5.75 -2.11
CA PHE A 240 -14.59 -6.02 -0.90
C PHE A 240 -14.06 -4.75 -0.24
N LEU A 241 -13.50 -3.83 -1.02
CA LEU A 241 -12.85 -2.61 -0.51
C LEU A 241 -13.79 -1.75 0.35
N PRO A 242 -15.00 -1.34 -0.09
CA PRO A 242 -15.93 -0.58 0.77
C PRO A 242 -16.35 -1.33 2.03
N MET A 243 -16.54 -2.65 1.94
CA MET A 243 -16.89 -3.47 3.10
C MET A 243 -15.75 -3.51 4.12
N ALA A 244 -14.50 -3.63 3.67
CA ALA A 244 -13.32 -3.60 4.52
C ALA A 244 -13.11 -2.23 5.16
N ILE A 245 -13.28 -1.13 4.40
CA ILE A 245 -13.25 0.24 4.90
C ILE A 245 -14.32 0.45 5.97
N GLY A 246 -15.54 0.00 5.72
CA GLY A 246 -16.64 0.06 6.68
C GLY A 246 -16.38 -0.76 7.95
N ALA A 247 -15.63 -1.86 7.87
CA ALA A 247 -15.18 -2.63 9.02
C ALA A 247 -14.04 -1.95 9.81
N GLY A 248 -13.38 -0.95 9.22
CA GLY A 248 -12.30 -0.19 9.87
C GLY A 248 -10.91 -0.37 9.28
N MET A 249 -10.78 -0.98 8.10
CA MET A 249 -9.49 -1.06 7.38
C MET A 249 -9.03 0.33 6.95
N THR A 250 -7.75 0.64 7.16
CA THR A 250 -7.19 1.98 6.96
C THR A 250 -6.34 2.13 5.71
N SER A 251 -5.85 1.03 5.15
CA SER A 251 -5.07 1.02 3.91
C SER A 251 -5.17 -0.33 3.18
N ALA A 252 -4.78 -0.38 1.92
CA ALA A 252 -4.57 -1.63 1.19
C ALA A 252 -3.52 -1.48 0.09
N ILE A 253 -2.77 -2.56 -0.12
CA ILE A 253 -1.92 -2.76 -1.29
C ILE A 253 -2.84 -3.26 -2.41
N MET A 254 -3.04 -2.43 -3.45
CA MET A 254 -4.04 -2.65 -4.48
C MET A 254 -3.62 -2.01 -5.82
N ASN A 255 -4.35 -2.31 -6.88
CA ASN A 255 -4.07 -1.75 -8.19
C ASN A 255 -4.84 -0.44 -8.44
N PRO A 256 -4.23 0.75 -8.27
CA PRO A 256 -4.93 2.02 -8.48
C PRO A 256 -5.25 2.30 -9.96
N VAL A 257 -4.67 1.55 -10.90
CA VAL A 257 -4.92 1.69 -12.35
C VAL A 257 -6.24 1.01 -12.77
N ARG A 258 -7.04 0.54 -11.81
CA ARG A 258 -8.37 -0.06 -12.04
C ARG A 258 -9.47 0.91 -11.62
N PRO A 259 -10.15 1.56 -12.58
CA PRO A 259 -11.12 2.62 -12.27
C PRO A 259 -12.24 2.12 -11.34
N VAL A 260 -12.77 0.91 -11.56
CA VAL A 260 -13.87 0.34 -10.74
C VAL A 260 -13.48 0.15 -9.27
N GLU A 261 -12.22 -0.20 -8.98
CA GLU A 261 -11.72 -0.35 -7.61
C GLU A 261 -11.48 1.03 -6.96
N MET A 262 -10.92 1.98 -7.71
CA MET A 262 -10.71 3.35 -7.22
C MET A 262 -12.03 4.09 -7.01
N GLU A 263 -13.03 3.88 -7.87
CA GLU A 263 -14.39 4.40 -7.70
C GLU A 263 -15.00 3.91 -6.39
N ALA A 264 -14.89 2.61 -6.10
CA ALA A 264 -15.38 2.01 -4.87
C ALA A 264 -14.70 2.59 -3.62
N VAL A 265 -13.38 2.79 -3.65
CA VAL A 265 -12.62 3.43 -2.55
C VAL A 265 -13.02 4.89 -2.35
N ARG A 266 -13.14 5.67 -3.43
CA ARG A 266 -13.53 7.08 -3.36
C ARG A 266 -14.95 7.26 -2.83
N ALA A 267 -15.89 6.42 -3.30
CA ALA A 267 -17.25 6.40 -2.80
C ALA A 267 -17.29 6.03 -1.30
N ALA A 268 -16.52 5.02 -0.87
CA ALA A 268 -16.43 4.65 0.53
C ALA A 268 -15.86 5.78 1.40
N ASN A 269 -14.79 6.47 0.97
CA ASN A 269 -14.24 7.63 1.68
C ASN A 269 -15.28 8.73 1.87
N PHE A 270 -16.08 9.01 0.84
CA PHE A 270 -17.13 10.00 0.92
C PHE A 270 -18.25 9.57 1.90
N LEU A 271 -18.70 8.32 1.83
CA LEU A 271 -19.71 7.77 2.74
C LEU A 271 -19.24 7.71 4.19
N MET A 272 -17.94 7.48 4.43
CA MET A 272 -17.33 7.44 5.76
C MET A 272 -16.94 8.83 6.29
N ASN A 273 -17.28 9.91 5.56
CA ASN A 273 -16.93 11.31 5.90
C ASN A 273 -15.40 11.59 5.94
N HIS A 274 -14.63 10.84 5.16
CA HIS A 274 -13.20 11.07 4.97
C HIS A 274 -12.91 12.00 3.77
N ASP A 275 -13.94 12.35 2.98
CA ASP A 275 -13.89 13.34 1.91
C ASP A 275 -14.90 14.46 2.22
N ALA A 276 -14.44 15.49 2.91
CA ALA A 276 -15.28 16.60 3.30
C ALA A 276 -15.90 17.29 2.08
N ASN A 277 -17.25 17.39 2.09
CA ASN A 277 -18.06 17.96 1.00
C ASN A 277 -17.95 17.22 -0.35
N GLY A 278 -17.40 16.00 -0.41
CA GLY A 278 -17.27 15.20 -1.63
C GLY A 278 -16.34 15.82 -2.67
N SER A 279 -15.35 16.62 -2.25
CA SER A 279 -14.49 17.36 -3.17
C SER A 279 -13.61 16.42 -4.01
N GLU A 280 -13.10 15.35 -3.43
CA GLU A 280 -12.30 14.35 -4.14
C GLU A 280 -13.17 13.46 -5.03
N TRP A 281 -14.39 13.13 -4.57
CA TRP A 281 -15.38 12.44 -5.39
C TRP A 281 -15.75 13.24 -6.64
N ILE A 282 -16.05 14.54 -6.50
CA ILE A 282 -16.39 15.41 -7.64
C ILE A 282 -15.22 15.56 -8.61
N LYS A 283 -13.99 15.60 -8.14
CA LYS A 283 -12.81 15.60 -9.03
C LYS A 283 -12.70 14.28 -9.78
N PHE A 284 -12.90 13.18 -9.09
CA PHE A 284 -12.80 11.84 -9.66
C PHE A 284 -13.92 11.55 -10.67
N SER A 285 -15.16 12.03 -10.43
CA SER A 285 -16.25 11.86 -11.39
C SER A 285 -15.93 12.45 -12.77
N ARG A 286 -15.21 13.57 -12.81
CA ARG A 286 -14.74 14.17 -14.07
C ARG A 286 -13.73 13.30 -14.83
N VAL A 287 -12.94 12.51 -14.10
CA VAL A 287 -12.05 11.51 -14.71
C VAL A 287 -12.88 10.40 -15.32
N LEU A 288 -13.93 9.94 -14.63
CA LEU A 288 -14.85 8.92 -15.14
C LEU A 288 -15.59 9.41 -16.39
N ASP A 289 -16.08 10.65 -16.39
CA ASP A 289 -16.72 11.28 -17.57
C ASP A 289 -15.77 11.28 -18.78
N ALA A 290 -14.49 11.56 -18.57
CA ALA A 290 -13.48 11.54 -19.63
C ALA A 290 -13.20 10.12 -20.15
N VAL A 291 -13.22 9.13 -19.25
CA VAL A 291 -13.09 7.71 -19.61
C VAL A 291 -14.30 7.23 -20.41
N GLU A 292 -15.52 7.60 -20.02
CA GLU A 292 -16.74 7.34 -20.80
C GLU A 292 -16.71 8.03 -22.17
N GLY A 293 -16.05 9.19 -22.25
CA GLY A 293 -15.78 9.91 -23.49
C GLY A 293 -14.67 9.29 -24.38
N GLY A 294 -14.08 8.16 -23.97
CA GLY A 294 -13.14 7.37 -24.75
C GLY A 294 -11.66 7.56 -24.41
N GLN A 295 -11.30 8.35 -23.39
CA GLN A 295 -9.91 8.42 -22.90
C GLN A 295 -9.56 7.16 -22.09
N SER A 296 -8.29 6.76 -22.11
CA SER A 296 -7.86 5.74 -21.16
C SER A 296 -7.84 6.31 -19.72
N TYR A 297 -8.10 5.44 -18.73
CA TYR A 297 -8.18 5.89 -17.33
C TYR A 297 -6.86 6.52 -16.82
N PRO A 298 -5.66 6.00 -17.12
CA PRO A 298 -4.41 6.68 -16.74
C PRO A 298 -4.23 8.06 -17.40
N GLU A 299 -4.61 8.23 -18.68
CA GLU A 299 -4.52 9.52 -19.37
C GLU A 299 -5.49 10.55 -18.78
N ALA A 300 -6.74 10.17 -18.55
CA ALA A 300 -7.74 11.03 -17.92
C ALA A 300 -7.32 11.44 -16.49
N SER A 301 -6.78 10.50 -15.71
CA SER A 301 -6.28 10.74 -14.36
C SER A 301 -5.08 11.70 -14.36
N LYS A 302 -4.14 11.50 -15.27
CA LYS A 302 -2.97 12.38 -15.43
C LYS A 302 -3.40 13.79 -15.80
N ALA A 303 -4.30 13.96 -16.76
CA ALA A 303 -4.83 15.26 -17.16
C ALA A 303 -5.50 16.01 -16.00
N ALA A 304 -6.24 15.28 -15.14
CA ALA A 304 -6.87 15.86 -13.96
C ALA A 304 -5.85 16.27 -12.88
N LEU A 305 -4.78 15.50 -12.70
CA LEU A 305 -3.68 15.83 -11.80
C LEU A 305 -2.94 17.10 -12.25
N ASP A 306 -2.59 17.19 -13.53
CA ASP A 306 -1.89 18.33 -14.13
C ASP A 306 -2.72 19.63 -14.04
N ALA A 307 -4.05 19.53 -14.25
CA ALA A 307 -4.98 20.64 -14.12
C ALA A 307 -5.14 21.14 -12.67
N GLY A 308 -4.99 20.25 -11.68
CA GLY A 308 -5.02 20.58 -10.25
C GLY A 308 -3.77 21.32 -9.76
N GLY A 309 -2.59 20.98 -10.28
CA GLY A 309 -1.30 21.61 -9.92
C GLY A 309 -1.16 23.07 -10.35
N GLY A 310 -1.92 23.51 -11.39
CA GLY A 310 -1.84 24.89 -11.93
C GLY A 310 -2.59 25.97 -11.16
N ARG A 311 -3.35 25.65 -10.10
CA ARG A 311 -4.19 26.63 -9.39
C ARG A 311 -3.56 27.29 -8.15
N GLY A 312 -2.34 26.94 -7.78
CA GLY A 312 -1.63 27.48 -6.61
C GLY A 312 -1.04 28.90 -6.77
N GLY A 313 -1.25 29.63 -7.87
CA GLY A 313 -0.53 30.84 -8.19
C GLY A 313 -1.32 32.06 -8.66
N ARG A 314 -2.63 32.20 -8.31
CA ARG A 314 -3.36 33.47 -8.59
C ARG A 314 -4.03 34.04 -7.33
N SER A 315 -3.26 34.72 -6.50
CA SER A 315 -3.80 35.66 -5.50
C SER A 315 -4.41 36.84 -6.25
N GLY A 316 -5.73 36.96 -6.19
CA GLY A 316 -6.48 38.04 -6.80
C GLY A 316 -6.15 39.39 -6.20
N GLY A 317 -5.46 40.24 -6.95
CA GLY A 317 -5.38 41.66 -6.68
C GLY A 317 -6.75 42.30 -6.79
N ARG A 318 -7.38 42.56 -5.64
CA ARG A 318 -8.63 43.34 -5.53
C ARG A 318 -8.27 44.82 -5.88
N ARG A 319 -8.50 45.24 -7.10
CA ARG A 319 -8.52 46.70 -7.43
C ARG A 319 -9.73 47.32 -6.76
N ARG A 320 -9.49 48.13 -5.69
CA ARG A 320 -10.43 49.16 -5.21
C ARG A 320 -10.53 50.21 -6.32
N ARG A 321 -11.75 50.40 -6.82
CA ARG A 321 -12.12 51.67 -7.48
C ARG A 321 -12.77 52.53 -6.40
N GLY A 322 -12.25 53.78 -6.27
CA GLY A 322 -12.83 54.88 -5.55
C GLY A 322 -14.09 55.44 -6.23
#